data_03da509c1e791a07728414cbbcd184de
#
_entry.id   03da509c1e791a07728414cbbcd184de
#
_cell.length_a   1.000
_cell.length_b   1.000
_cell.length_c   1.000
_cell.angle_alpha   90.00
_cell.angle_beta   90.00
_cell.angle_gamma   90.00
#
_symmetry.space_group_name_H-M   'P 1'
#
loop_
_entity.id
_entity.type
_entity.pdbx_description
1 polymer ?
#
loop_
_entity_poly.entity_id
_entity_poly.type
_entity_poly.pdbx_seq_one_letter_code
_entity_poly.pdbx_strand_id
1 'polypeptide(L)'
;MTTTSYGSGLGSAAQRNQYLADSVLSAPPARLLTMLYDRLLLDLGRAEAAQQSANWPVASENLLHGQAIIAELISSLKTDAWDGADGLLGLYNYAFTALVNANIQRDPALTREAIELLEPLRQAWHEAAAAVPAPSAPSGAYGASIAFPVPNGFPAAGAWNTQPGTGGGSLGFG
;
A
#
# COMPACT_ATOMS: atom_id res chain seq x y z
N MET A 1 52.14 -1.07 -24.04
CA MET A 1 51.51 -1.76 -22.89
C MET A 1 50.46 -0.83 -22.33
N THR A 2 49.23 -1.02 -22.74
CA THR A 2 48.08 -0.20 -22.32
C THR A 2 47.20 -1.08 -21.45
N THR A 3 47.18 -0.81 -20.15
CA THR A 3 46.29 -1.45 -19.19
C THR A 3 44.96 -0.72 -19.19
N THR A 4 43.94 -1.38 -19.77
CA THR A 4 42.54 -0.91 -19.70
C THR A 4 41.98 -1.32 -18.35
N SER A 5 41.65 -0.32 -17.52
CA SER A 5 40.98 -0.50 -16.24
C SER A 5 39.48 -0.70 -16.49
N TYR A 6 38.99 -1.92 -16.35
CA TYR A 6 37.58 -2.25 -16.24
C TYR A 6 37.22 -2.34 -14.75
N GLY A 7 36.57 -1.31 -14.23
CA GLY A 7 36.10 -1.37 -12.86
C GLY A 7 35.25 -0.17 -12.52
N SER A 8 33.94 -0.15 -12.77
CA SER A 8 33.00 0.79 -12.14
C SER A 8 31.52 0.50 -12.47
N GLY A 9 31.08 -0.79 -12.46
CA GLY A 9 29.68 -1.10 -12.75
C GLY A 9 28.83 -1.54 -11.55
N LEU A 10 29.45 -2.00 -10.47
CA LEU A 10 28.71 -2.61 -9.34
C LEU A 10 28.29 -1.61 -8.25
N GLY A 11 28.95 -0.47 -8.16
CA GLY A 11 28.60 0.57 -7.17
C GLY A 11 27.28 1.29 -7.46
N SER A 12 26.93 1.47 -8.72
CA SER A 12 25.76 2.26 -9.11
C SER A 12 24.41 1.55 -8.86
N ALA A 13 24.37 0.23 -8.96
CA ALA A 13 23.16 -0.55 -8.69
C ALA A 13 22.86 -0.66 -7.20
N ALA A 14 23.88 -0.93 -6.39
CA ALA A 14 23.75 -0.96 -4.93
C ALA A 14 23.37 0.42 -4.36
N GLN A 15 24.02 1.48 -4.85
CA GLN A 15 23.74 2.86 -4.46
C GLN A 15 22.32 3.29 -4.85
N ARG A 16 21.85 2.90 -6.04
CA ARG A 16 20.47 3.16 -6.48
C ARG A 16 19.45 2.40 -5.65
N ASN A 17 19.71 1.14 -5.31
CA ASN A 17 18.82 0.35 -4.46
C ASN A 17 18.77 0.89 -3.03
N GLN A 18 19.88 1.36 -2.49
CA GLN A 18 19.94 2.00 -1.18
C GLN A 18 19.19 3.33 -1.18
N TYR A 19 19.36 4.16 -2.22
CA TYR A 19 18.60 5.41 -2.37
C TYR A 19 17.10 5.17 -2.50
N LEU A 20 16.68 4.14 -3.22
CA LEU A 20 15.26 3.76 -3.34
C LEU A 20 14.71 3.27 -1.99
N ALA A 21 15.47 2.44 -1.25
CA ALA A 21 15.08 1.99 0.07
C ALA A 21 14.95 3.16 1.07
N ASP A 22 15.90 4.07 1.10
CA ASP A 22 15.88 5.26 1.95
C ASP A 22 14.72 6.19 1.58
N SER A 23 14.41 6.32 0.29
CA SER A 23 13.26 7.09 -0.20
C SER A 23 11.91 6.51 0.24
N VAL A 24 11.79 5.19 0.29
CA VAL A 24 10.58 4.51 0.78
C VAL A 24 10.45 4.67 2.30
N LEU A 25 11.54 4.48 3.04
CA LEU A 25 11.54 4.59 4.51
C LEU A 25 11.27 6.02 5.02
N SER A 26 11.56 7.04 4.21
CA SER A 26 11.30 8.45 4.54
C SER A 26 10.01 9.01 3.92
N ALA A 27 9.26 8.22 3.16
CA ALA A 27 8.05 8.67 2.52
C ALA A 27 6.91 8.92 3.53
N PRO A 28 6.09 9.98 3.37
CA PRO A 28 4.88 10.16 4.16
C PRO A 28 3.94 8.96 4.01
N PRO A 29 3.15 8.60 5.04
CA PRO A 29 2.25 7.45 5.02
C PRO A 29 1.30 7.40 3.81
N ALA A 30 0.76 8.56 3.41
CA ALA A 30 -0.09 8.67 2.23
C ALA A 30 0.64 8.27 0.94
N ARG A 31 1.93 8.61 0.82
CA ARG A 31 2.74 8.23 -0.33
C ARG A 31 3.07 6.73 -0.32
N LEU A 32 3.31 6.15 0.86
CA LEU A 32 3.52 4.71 0.97
C LEU A 32 2.27 3.94 0.52
N LEU A 33 1.08 4.41 0.88
CA LEU A 33 -0.17 3.82 0.45
C LEU A 33 -0.33 3.86 -1.08
N THR A 34 -0.09 5.01 -1.72
CA THR A 34 -0.15 5.11 -3.18
C THR A 34 0.87 4.21 -3.87
N MET A 35 2.09 4.10 -3.32
CA MET A 35 3.12 3.18 -3.85
C MET A 35 2.71 1.71 -3.72
N LEU A 36 2.02 1.32 -2.64
CA LEU A 36 1.49 -0.04 -2.48
C LEU A 36 0.41 -0.33 -3.53
N TYR A 37 -0.50 0.61 -3.78
CA TYR A 37 -1.51 0.45 -4.84
C TYR A 37 -0.90 0.40 -6.23
N ASP A 38 0.08 1.25 -6.53
CA ASP A 38 0.79 1.23 -7.81
C ASP A 38 1.49 -0.12 -8.04
N ARG A 39 2.13 -0.64 -6.99
CA ARG A 39 2.77 -1.95 -7.05
C ARG A 39 1.76 -3.09 -7.21
N LEU A 40 0.67 -3.05 -6.45
CA LEU A 40 -0.41 -4.03 -6.54
C LEU A 40 -0.95 -4.12 -7.97
N LEU A 41 -1.36 -3.00 -8.55
CA LEU A 41 -1.92 -3.00 -9.92
C LEU A 41 -0.90 -3.37 -11.00
N LEU A 42 0.37 -3.02 -10.80
CA LEU A 42 1.44 -3.47 -11.69
C LEU A 42 1.59 -5.01 -11.67
N ASP A 43 1.55 -5.61 -10.48
CA ASP A 43 1.66 -7.06 -10.35
C ASP A 43 0.42 -7.77 -10.92
N LEU A 44 -0.79 -7.24 -10.67
CA LEU A 44 -2.02 -7.79 -11.25
C LEU A 44 -2.03 -7.71 -12.78
N GLY A 45 -1.58 -6.59 -13.38
CA GLY A 45 -1.44 -6.47 -14.82
C GLY A 45 -0.43 -7.46 -15.42
N ARG A 46 0.68 -7.72 -14.71
CA ARG A 46 1.66 -8.74 -15.08
C ARG A 46 1.08 -10.16 -14.97
N ALA A 47 0.32 -10.41 -13.90
CA ALA A 47 -0.35 -11.68 -13.69
C ALA A 47 -1.35 -11.96 -14.82
N GLU A 48 -2.20 -11.00 -15.16
CA GLU A 48 -3.17 -11.13 -16.24
C GLU A 48 -2.49 -11.43 -17.59
N ALA A 49 -1.46 -10.66 -17.95
CA ALA A 49 -0.70 -10.89 -19.17
C ALA A 49 -0.03 -12.29 -19.19
N ALA A 50 0.50 -12.74 -18.06
CA ALA A 50 1.08 -14.08 -17.92
C ALA A 50 0.02 -15.18 -18.02
N GLN A 51 -1.18 -14.98 -17.44
CA GLN A 51 -2.32 -15.92 -17.56
C GLN A 51 -2.77 -16.03 -19.02
N GLN A 52 -2.89 -14.90 -19.74
CA GLN A 52 -3.29 -14.88 -21.16
C GLN A 52 -2.27 -15.59 -22.06
N SER A 53 -0.98 -15.58 -21.68
CA SER A 53 0.08 -16.31 -22.38
C SER A 53 0.33 -17.72 -21.83
N ALA A 54 -0.52 -18.22 -20.93
CA ALA A 54 -0.38 -19.51 -20.23
C ALA A 54 0.95 -19.68 -19.47
N ASN A 55 1.60 -18.59 -19.08
CA ASN A 55 2.80 -18.59 -18.24
C ASN A 55 2.41 -18.64 -16.76
N TRP A 56 1.96 -19.80 -16.31
CA TRP A 56 1.39 -20.01 -14.97
C TRP A 56 2.36 -19.74 -13.82
N PRO A 57 3.67 -20.06 -13.91
CA PRO A 57 4.61 -19.73 -12.84
C PRO A 57 4.70 -18.23 -12.59
N VAL A 58 4.84 -17.42 -13.65
CA VAL A 58 4.92 -15.96 -13.56
C VAL A 58 3.58 -15.38 -13.11
N ALA A 59 2.46 -15.92 -13.59
CA ALA A 59 1.12 -15.52 -13.14
C ALA A 59 0.96 -15.73 -11.63
N SER A 60 1.30 -16.93 -11.16
CA SER A 60 1.18 -17.29 -9.73
C SER A 60 2.06 -16.42 -8.84
N GLU A 61 3.31 -16.16 -9.23
CA GLU A 61 4.22 -15.28 -8.48
C GLU A 61 3.62 -13.88 -8.29
N ASN A 62 3.13 -13.28 -9.36
CA ASN A 62 2.54 -11.93 -9.31
C ASN A 62 1.20 -11.93 -8.54
N LEU A 63 0.35 -12.96 -8.68
CA LEU A 63 -0.89 -13.08 -7.91
C LEU A 63 -0.64 -13.25 -6.41
N LEU A 64 0.34 -14.05 -6.02
CA LEU A 64 0.73 -14.22 -4.62
C LEU A 64 1.28 -12.93 -4.01
N HIS A 65 2.08 -12.19 -4.79
CA HIS A 65 2.56 -10.89 -4.33
C HIS A 65 1.42 -9.88 -4.19
N GLY A 66 0.46 -9.84 -5.13
CA GLY A 66 -0.74 -9.01 -5.02
C GLY A 66 -1.58 -9.37 -3.79
N GLN A 67 -1.78 -10.66 -3.50
CA GLN A 67 -2.45 -11.14 -2.29
C GLN A 67 -1.74 -10.67 -1.02
N ALA A 68 -0.41 -10.71 -0.98
CA ALA A 68 0.37 -10.23 0.16
C ALA A 68 0.17 -8.72 0.40
N ILE A 69 0.14 -7.91 -0.67
CA ILE A 69 -0.13 -6.47 -0.57
C ILE A 69 -1.56 -6.22 -0.04
N ILE A 70 -2.57 -6.93 -0.55
CA ILE A 70 -3.95 -6.77 -0.05
C ILE A 70 -4.06 -7.20 1.42
N ALA A 71 -3.39 -8.27 1.82
CA ALA A 71 -3.35 -8.70 3.22
C ALA A 71 -2.73 -7.62 4.13
N GLU A 72 -1.70 -6.94 3.68
CA GLU A 72 -1.11 -5.80 4.40
C GLU A 72 -2.08 -4.61 4.48
N LEU A 73 -2.79 -4.29 3.41
CA LEU A 73 -3.81 -3.25 3.41
C LEU A 73 -4.96 -3.58 4.39
N ILE A 74 -5.39 -4.83 4.46
CA ILE A 74 -6.39 -5.29 5.42
C ILE A 74 -5.87 -5.15 6.86
N SER A 75 -4.65 -5.60 7.13
CA SER A 75 -4.07 -5.60 8.49
C SER A 75 -3.81 -4.19 9.02
N SER A 76 -3.52 -3.25 8.14
CA SER A 76 -3.28 -1.84 8.48
C SER A 76 -4.55 -1.00 8.56
N LEU A 77 -5.69 -1.51 8.08
CA LEU A 77 -6.96 -0.79 8.07
C LEU A 77 -7.58 -0.73 9.47
N LYS A 78 -7.80 0.49 9.95
CA LYS A 78 -8.53 0.75 11.20
C LYS A 78 -10.01 0.88 10.88
N THR A 79 -10.81 -0.13 11.23
CA THR A 79 -12.23 -0.19 10.91
C THR A 79 -13.09 0.75 11.76
N ASP A 80 -12.63 1.12 12.94
CA ASP A 80 -13.25 2.09 13.83
C ASP A 80 -12.98 3.56 13.44
N ALA A 81 -12.23 3.74 12.41
CA ALA A 81 -11.66 5.01 12.03
C ALA A 81 -12.65 5.94 11.31
N TRP A 82 -13.56 5.41 10.50
CA TRP A 82 -14.53 6.17 9.70
C TRP A 82 -15.61 5.24 9.12
N ASP A 83 -16.78 5.78 8.81
CA ASP A 83 -17.97 5.00 8.43
C ASP A 83 -17.82 4.15 7.15
N GLY A 84 -16.87 4.48 6.27
CA GLY A 84 -16.60 3.71 5.04
C GLY A 84 -15.57 2.59 5.20
N ALA A 85 -14.94 2.45 6.37
CA ALA A 85 -13.86 1.49 6.58
C ALA A 85 -14.32 0.03 6.43
N ASP A 86 -15.54 -0.28 6.90
CA ASP A 86 -16.12 -1.63 6.75
C ASP A 86 -16.39 -1.97 5.28
N GLY A 87 -16.87 -0.99 4.49
CA GLY A 87 -17.06 -1.15 3.04
C GLY A 87 -15.74 -1.41 2.32
N LEU A 88 -14.70 -0.67 2.69
CA LEU A 88 -13.35 -0.86 2.14
C LEU A 88 -12.76 -2.22 2.53
N LEU A 89 -12.95 -2.66 3.79
CA LEU A 89 -12.56 -4.00 4.24
C LEU A 89 -13.27 -5.09 3.43
N GLY A 90 -14.59 -4.92 3.20
CA GLY A 90 -15.36 -5.84 2.38
C GLY A 90 -14.82 -5.95 0.96
N LEU A 91 -14.45 -4.81 0.34
CA LEU A 91 -13.87 -4.76 -0.98
C LEU A 91 -12.50 -5.44 -1.04
N TYR A 92 -11.63 -5.22 -0.05
CA TYR A 92 -10.33 -5.88 0.03
C TYR A 92 -10.46 -7.40 0.18
N ASN A 93 -11.38 -7.87 1.04
CA ASN A 93 -11.64 -9.30 1.20
C ASN A 93 -12.16 -9.94 -0.09
N TYR A 94 -13.03 -9.24 -0.81
CA TYR A 94 -13.53 -9.69 -2.10
C TYR A 94 -12.38 -9.79 -3.12
N ALA A 95 -11.58 -8.72 -3.28
CA ALA A 95 -10.44 -8.70 -4.19
C ALA A 95 -9.42 -9.80 -3.84
N PHE A 96 -9.11 -10.00 -2.56
CA PHE A 96 -8.24 -11.08 -2.11
C PHE A 96 -8.75 -12.45 -2.55
N THR A 97 -10.05 -12.71 -2.32
CA THR A 97 -10.69 -13.98 -2.72
C THR A 97 -10.68 -14.17 -4.24
N ALA A 98 -10.94 -13.10 -5.01
CA ALA A 98 -10.86 -13.14 -6.47
C ALA A 98 -9.45 -13.52 -6.95
N LEU A 99 -8.38 -12.95 -6.34
CA LEU A 99 -6.99 -13.28 -6.70
C LEU A 99 -6.62 -14.73 -6.33
N VAL A 100 -7.09 -15.24 -5.20
CA VAL A 100 -6.91 -16.66 -4.83
C VAL A 100 -7.56 -17.56 -5.87
N ASN A 101 -8.80 -17.27 -6.25
CA ASN A 101 -9.54 -18.03 -7.25
C ASN A 101 -8.89 -17.90 -8.64
N ALA A 102 -8.43 -16.70 -9.03
CA ALA A 102 -7.71 -16.48 -10.28
C ALA A 102 -6.46 -17.36 -10.40
N ASN A 103 -5.76 -17.56 -9.28
CA ASN A 103 -4.56 -18.40 -9.24
C ASN A 103 -4.91 -19.89 -9.33
N ILE A 104 -5.92 -20.34 -8.58
CA ILE A 104 -6.33 -21.76 -8.54
C ILE A 104 -6.97 -22.18 -9.87
N GLN A 105 -7.89 -21.37 -10.40
CA GLN A 105 -8.65 -21.67 -11.60
C GLN A 105 -7.90 -21.30 -12.89
N ARG A 106 -6.79 -20.55 -12.76
CA ARG A 106 -6.03 -20.01 -13.89
C ARG A 106 -6.89 -19.11 -14.80
N ASP A 107 -7.78 -18.34 -14.17
CA ASP A 107 -8.76 -17.51 -14.89
C ASP A 107 -8.32 -16.04 -14.89
N PRO A 108 -7.94 -15.48 -16.07
CA PRO A 108 -7.56 -14.07 -16.18
C PRO A 108 -8.74 -13.11 -15.98
N ALA A 109 -9.99 -13.56 -16.12
CA ALA A 109 -11.16 -12.70 -15.92
C ALA A 109 -11.28 -12.27 -14.46
N LEU A 110 -10.99 -13.16 -13.50
CA LEU A 110 -10.98 -12.84 -12.08
C LEU A 110 -9.87 -11.86 -11.71
N THR A 111 -8.71 -11.96 -12.38
CA THR A 111 -7.62 -10.98 -12.19
C THR A 111 -8.03 -9.60 -12.71
N ARG A 112 -8.66 -9.54 -13.88
CA ARG A 112 -9.18 -8.30 -14.48
C ARG A 112 -10.23 -7.66 -13.59
N GLU A 113 -11.18 -8.43 -13.10
CA GLU A 113 -12.19 -7.95 -12.17
C GLU A 113 -11.57 -7.28 -10.93
N ALA A 114 -10.55 -7.91 -10.34
CA ALA A 114 -9.83 -7.32 -9.23
C ALA A 114 -9.13 -6.00 -9.60
N ILE A 115 -8.54 -5.90 -10.79
CA ILE A 115 -7.94 -4.66 -11.31
C ILE A 115 -9.01 -3.56 -11.43
N GLU A 116 -10.16 -3.87 -12.04
CA GLU A 116 -11.26 -2.92 -12.24
C GLU A 116 -11.84 -2.40 -10.92
N LEU A 117 -11.86 -3.22 -9.88
CA LEU A 117 -12.28 -2.82 -8.54
C LEU A 117 -11.25 -1.94 -7.81
N LEU A 118 -9.96 -2.21 -8.01
CA LEU A 118 -8.89 -1.54 -7.27
C LEU A 118 -8.39 -0.25 -7.95
N GLU A 119 -8.53 -0.13 -9.27
CA GLU A 119 -8.06 1.05 -10.02
C GLU A 119 -8.73 2.36 -9.58
N PRO A 120 -10.06 2.44 -9.37
CA PRO A 120 -10.69 3.64 -8.86
C PRO A 120 -10.19 4.05 -7.47
N LEU A 121 -9.89 3.06 -6.61
CA LEU A 121 -9.31 3.32 -5.29
C LEU A 121 -7.90 3.90 -5.41
N ARG A 122 -7.06 3.33 -6.29
CA ARG A 122 -5.72 3.86 -6.57
C ARG A 122 -5.79 5.33 -6.97
N GLN A 123 -6.68 5.67 -7.92
CA GLN A 123 -6.86 7.04 -8.38
C GLN A 123 -7.29 7.96 -7.24
N ALA A 124 -8.29 7.55 -6.46
CA ALA A 124 -8.77 8.32 -5.31
C ALA A 124 -7.68 8.56 -4.25
N TRP A 125 -6.83 7.56 -3.98
CA TRP A 125 -5.71 7.71 -3.05
C TRP A 125 -4.61 8.63 -3.59
N HIS A 126 -4.33 8.60 -4.90
CA HIS A 126 -3.40 9.55 -5.53
C HIS A 126 -3.92 10.99 -5.45
N GLU A 127 -5.20 11.21 -5.73
CA GLU A 127 -5.83 12.53 -5.61
C GLU A 127 -5.79 13.04 -4.16
N ALA A 128 -6.13 12.19 -3.20
CA ALA A 128 -6.08 12.53 -1.78
C ALA A 128 -4.65 12.85 -1.32
N ALA A 129 -3.65 12.08 -1.75
CA ALA A 129 -2.25 12.31 -1.42
C ALA A 129 -1.72 13.64 -2.02
N ALA A 130 -2.19 14.00 -3.22
CA ALA A 130 -1.83 15.28 -3.87
C ALA A 130 -2.49 16.49 -3.19
N ALA A 131 -3.65 16.31 -2.56
CA ALA A 131 -4.38 17.36 -1.84
C ALA A 131 -3.78 17.68 -0.46
N VAL A 132 -2.96 16.78 0.11
CA VAL A 132 -2.28 17.02 1.39
C VAL A 132 -1.07 17.93 1.15
N PRO A 133 -1.00 19.14 1.75
CA PRO A 133 0.19 19.99 1.65
C PRO A 133 1.41 19.23 2.15
N ALA A 134 2.53 19.33 1.42
CA ALA A 134 3.79 18.74 1.88
C ALA A 134 4.09 19.26 3.31
N PRO A 135 4.37 18.39 4.29
CA PRO A 135 4.74 18.86 5.61
C PRO A 135 6.00 19.72 5.47
N SER A 136 5.88 20.98 5.81
CA SER A 136 7.05 21.84 6.05
C SER A 136 7.89 21.10 7.08
N ALA A 137 9.17 20.83 6.75
CA ALA A 137 10.06 20.00 7.54
C ALA A 137 9.97 20.34 9.04
N PRO A 138 9.54 19.43 9.92
CA PRO A 138 9.60 19.68 11.34
C PRO A 138 10.95 19.22 11.87
N SER A 139 11.66 20.14 12.49
CA SER A 139 12.62 19.82 13.54
C SER A 139 11.96 18.90 14.58
N GLY A 140 12.39 17.65 14.63
CA GLY A 140 12.31 16.73 15.76
C GLY A 140 10.96 16.54 16.46
N ALA A 141 10.26 15.44 16.14
CA ALA A 141 9.48 14.67 17.13
C ALA A 141 9.06 13.32 16.51
N TYR A 142 9.56 12.24 17.03
CA TYR A 142 9.05 10.88 16.80
C TYR A 142 7.67 10.76 17.45
N GLY A 143 6.65 10.49 16.67
CA GLY A 143 5.28 10.28 17.17
C GLY A 143 4.20 10.61 16.16
N ALA A 144 4.30 10.16 14.92
CA ALA A 144 3.24 10.37 13.94
C ALA A 144 2.30 9.16 13.91
N SER A 145 1.10 9.34 14.45
CA SER A 145 -0.05 8.49 14.13
C SER A 145 -0.30 8.52 12.63
N ILE A 146 -0.43 7.36 12.02
CA ILE A 146 -0.69 7.21 10.59
C ILE A 146 -2.14 7.62 10.31
N ALA A 147 -2.35 8.87 9.91
CA ALA A 147 -3.63 9.32 9.37
C ALA A 147 -3.60 9.14 7.85
N PHE A 148 -4.41 8.24 7.31
CA PHE A 148 -4.57 8.10 5.88
C PHE A 148 -5.48 9.21 5.34
N PRO A 149 -5.13 9.90 4.23
CA PRO A 149 -6.03 10.83 3.58
C PRO A 149 -7.24 10.07 3.03
N VAL A 150 -8.44 10.55 3.29
CA VAL A 150 -9.67 9.99 2.72
C VAL A 150 -9.95 10.64 1.36
N PRO A 151 -10.28 9.86 0.31
CA PRO A 151 -10.62 10.40 -0.99
C PRO A 151 -11.87 11.28 -0.94
N ASN A 152 -11.89 12.35 -1.75
CA ASN A 152 -13.09 13.18 -1.92
C ASN A 152 -14.26 12.32 -2.43
N GLY A 153 -15.33 12.25 -1.66
CA GLY A 153 -16.50 11.41 -1.94
C GLY A 153 -16.91 10.55 -0.75
N PHE A 154 -16.02 10.39 0.23
CA PHE A 154 -16.39 9.85 1.54
C PHE A 154 -16.66 11.01 2.50
N PRO A 155 -17.70 10.94 3.34
CA PRO A 155 -17.94 11.98 4.34
C PRO A 155 -16.72 12.11 5.23
N ALA A 156 -16.24 13.35 5.40
CA ALA A 156 -15.11 13.65 6.26
C ALA A 156 -15.44 13.23 7.69
N ALA A 157 -14.87 12.12 8.12
CA ALA A 157 -14.90 11.75 9.53
C ALA A 157 -14.03 12.74 10.30
N GLY A 158 -14.63 13.32 11.34
CA GLY A 158 -14.02 14.35 12.15
C GLY A 158 -12.63 13.98 12.66
N ALA A 159 -11.84 15.01 12.84
CA ALA A 159 -10.45 14.97 13.27
C ALA A 159 -10.20 13.93 14.37
N TRP A 160 -9.22 13.08 14.13
CA TRP A 160 -8.66 12.10 15.05
C TRP A 160 -8.02 12.82 16.24
N ASN A 161 -8.80 13.16 17.25
CA ASN A 161 -8.27 13.70 18.49
C ASN A 161 -8.02 12.52 19.45
N THR A 162 -6.84 11.92 19.40
CA THR A 162 -6.36 11.03 20.45
C THR A 162 -5.91 11.89 21.62
N GLN A 163 -6.83 12.19 22.51
CA GLN A 163 -6.49 12.74 23.82
C GLN A 163 -5.91 11.59 24.66
N PRO A 164 -4.69 11.74 25.22
CA PRO A 164 -4.19 10.76 26.17
C PRO A 164 -5.04 10.89 27.46
N GLY A 165 -5.81 9.85 27.75
CA GLY A 165 -6.57 9.76 28.97
C GLY A 165 -5.63 9.68 30.18
N THR A 166 -5.56 10.75 30.93
CA THR A 166 -5.01 10.76 32.30
C THR A 166 -5.98 10.03 33.22
N GLY A 167 -5.89 8.70 33.26
CA GLY A 167 -6.56 7.88 34.23
C GLY A 167 -5.76 7.85 35.54
N GLY A 168 -5.93 8.86 36.38
CA GLY A 168 -5.51 8.82 37.78
C GLY A 168 -6.43 7.92 38.60
N GLY A 169 -6.12 6.62 38.68
CA GLY A 169 -6.77 5.70 39.60
C GLY A 169 -6.12 5.78 40.99
N SER A 170 -6.73 6.54 41.88
CA SER A 170 -6.41 6.53 43.31
C SER A 170 -7.00 5.26 43.91
N LEU A 171 -6.15 4.29 44.28
CA LEU A 171 -6.53 3.16 45.12
C LEU A 171 -6.48 3.64 46.61
N GLY A 172 -7.64 4.03 47.14
CA GLY A 172 -7.84 4.21 48.57
C GLY A 172 -8.16 2.88 49.20
N PHE A 173 -7.24 2.35 50.03
CA PHE A 173 -7.54 1.33 51.05
C PHE A 173 -8.12 2.04 52.26
N GLY A 174 -9.27 1.57 52.73
CA GLY A 174 -9.90 1.87 53.99
C GLY A 174 -10.94 0.81 54.28
#